data_8ec348b3cb2884bdc99fdab4c32bd2b7
#
_entry.id   8ec348b3cb2884bdc99fdab4c32bd2b7
#
_cell.length_a   1.000
_cell.length_b   1.000
_cell.length_c   1.000
_cell.angle_alpha   90.00
_cell.angle_beta   90.00
_cell.angle_gamma   90.00
#
_symmetry.space_group_name_H-M   'P 1'
#
loop_
_entity.id
_entity.type
_entity.pdbx_description
1 polymer ?
#
loop_
_entity_poly.entity_id
_entity_poly.type
_entity_poly.pdbx_seq_one_letter_code
_entity_poly.pdbx_strand_id
1 'polypeptide(L)'
;AKGEPTGAAYQAMVFGYIRADAPHLQIEARKARAGSARTQGIGDIDAWEGDRLVMSAEVKHFVVGDGDVASFTHYAAHITERAALGLVVAEDFQHRVREQIEALGLHALSRIDLLNIVSLWDPLKQRAALNAFQWVVVHKEQNSGLIDRVQEFLDLTGYGSA
;
A
#
# COMPACT_ATOMS: atom_id res chain seq x y z
N ALA A 1 4.65 -21.25 5.38
CA ALA A 1 3.29 -21.46 5.89
C ALA A 1 2.26 -20.96 4.86
N LYS A 2 1.52 -21.87 4.25
CA LYS A 2 0.38 -21.54 3.38
C LYS A 2 -0.74 -20.99 4.25
N GLY A 3 -1.01 -19.70 4.14
CA GLY A 3 -2.22 -19.11 4.72
C GLY A 3 -2.06 -17.84 5.56
N GLU A 4 -0.89 -17.28 5.72
CA GLU A 4 -0.76 -16.01 6.43
C GLU A 4 -1.20 -14.84 5.55
N PRO A 5 -2.08 -13.94 6.05
CA PRO A 5 -2.58 -12.78 5.31
C PRO A 5 -1.57 -11.61 5.31
N THR A 6 -0.28 -11.91 5.13
CA THR A 6 0.79 -10.91 5.13
C THR A 6 0.60 -9.87 4.04
N GLY A 7 0.11 -10.28 2.87
CA GLY A 7 -0.20 -9.36 1.78
C GLY A 7 -1.31 -8.37 2.12
N ALA A 8 -2.38 -8.83 2.79
CA ALA A 8 -3.48 -7.98 3.23
C ALA A 8 -3.02 -6.96 4.29
N ALA A 9 -2.21 -7.39 5.27
CA ALA A 9 -1.66 -6.50 6.29
C ALA A 9 -0.75 -5.44 5.67
N TYR A 10 0.11 -5.84 4.73
CA TYR A 10 1.02 -4.91 4.08
C TYR A 10 0.27 -3.88 3.22
N GLN A 11 -0.74 -4.32 2.46
CA GLN A 11 -1.62 -3.43 1.70
C GLN A 11 -2.38 -2.46 2.62
N ALA A 12 -2.87 -2.93 3.77
CA ALA A 12 -3.54 -2.08 4.75
C ALA A 12 -2.59 -1.03 5.36
N MET A 13 -1.31 -1.38 5.60
CA MET A 13 -0.30 -0.42 6.05
C MET A 13 -0.05 0.67 5.01
N VAL A 14 0.09 0.29 3.73
CA VAL A 14 0.28 1.26 2.65
C VAL A 14 -0.95 2.15 2.49
N PHE A 15 -2.15 1.61 2.64
CA PHE A 15 -3.39 2.41 2.68
C PHE A 15 -3.34 3.44 3.81
N GLY A 16 -2.96 3.02 5.02
CA GLY A 16 -2.84 3.91 6.17
C GLY A 16 -1.83 5.05 5.93
N TYR A 17 -0.70 4.70 5.32
CA TYR A 17 0.31 5.66 4.90
C TYR A 17 -0.27 6.70 3.92
N ILE A 18 -0.85 6.27 2.80
CA ILE A 18 -1.40 7.17 1.78
C ILE A 18 -2.54 8.03 2.37
N ARG A 19 -3.41 7.44 3.19
CA ARG A 19 -4.52 8.15 3.83
C ARG A 19 -4.03 9.27 4.75
N ALA A 20 -2.96 9.06 5.49
CA ALA A 20 -2.39 10.06 6.38
C ALA A 20 -1.59 11.14 5.59
N ASP A 21 -0.94 10.73 4.50
CA ASP A 21 -0.12 11.64 3.70
C ASP A 21 -0.96 12.53 2.77
N ALA A 22 -2.04 11.99 2.23
CA ALA A 22 -2.95 12.69 1.31
C ALA A 22 -4.41 12.67 1.82
N PRO A 23 -4.73 13.32 2.97
CA PRO A 23 -6.05 13.25 3.59
C PRO A 23 -7.14 13.92 2.75
N HIS A 24 -6.79 14.74 1.79
CA HIS A 24 -7.69 15.46 0.88
C HIS A 24 -8.16 14.60 -0.31
N LEU A 25 -7.53 13.45 -0.55
CA LEU A 25 -7.90 12.56 -1.64
C LEU A 25 -8.91 11.50 -1.19
N GLN A 26 -9.76 11.06 -2.12
CA GLN A 26 -10.58 9.88 -1.95
C GLN A 26 -9.74 8.64 -2.25
N ILE A 27 -9.60 7.75 -1.27
CA ILE A 27 -8.72 6.58 -1.38
C ILE A 27 -9.54 5.30 -1.43
N GLU A 28 -9.25 4.47 -2.43
CA GLU A 28 -9.87 3.17 -2.64
C GLU A 28 -8.79 2.08 -2.55
N ALA A 29 -9.06 1.02 -1.80
CA ALA A 29 -8.21 -0.16 -1.72
C ALA A 29 -8.96 -1.37 -2.28
N ARG A 30 -8.29 -2.17 -3.10
CA ARG A 30 -8.81 -3.48 -3.52
C ARG A 30 -8.68 -4.48 -2.37
N LYS A 31 -9.59 -5.46 -2.32
CA LYS A 31 -9.40 -6.61 -1.44
C LYS A 31 -8.25 -7.47 -1.98
N ALA A 32 -7.32 -7.86 -1.13
CA ALA A 32 -6.17 -8.71 -1.49
C ALA A 32 -6.56 -10.06 -2.14
N ARG A 33 -7.83 -10.46 -2.06
CA ARG A 33 -8.37 -11.72 -2.60
C ARG A 33 -9.51 -11.56 -3.60
N ALA A 34 -9.86 -10.35 -3.99
CA ALA A 34 -10.89 -10.15 -5.01
C ALA A 34 -10.31 -10.54 -6.37
N GLY A 35 -10.69 -11.70 -6.86
CA GLY A 35 -10.38 -12.10 -8.23
C GLY A 35 -10.78 -10.98 -9.22
N SER A 36 -9.94 -10.77 -10.17
CA SER A 36 -9.75 -9.61 -11.06
C SER A 36 -10.94 -9.16 -11.93
N ALA A 37 -12.17 -9.52 -11.66
CA ALA A 37 -13.24 -9.40 -12.68
C ALA A 37 -14.16 -8.17 -12.53
N ARG A 38 -14.13 -7.34 -11.49
CA ARG A 38 -15.21 -6.35 -11.31
C ARG A 38 -14.87 -4.97 -10.71
N THR A 39 -13.63 -4.60 -10.51
CA THR A 39 -13.30 -3.22 -10.13
C THR A 39 -12.28 -2.65 -11.11
N GLN A 40 -12.62 -1.53 -11.77
CA GLN A 40 -11.74 -0.78 -12.68
C GLN A 40 -10.61 -0.06 -11.92
N GLY A 41 -10.07 -0.67 -10.86
CA GLY A 41 -8.93 -0.11 -10.15
C GLY A 41 -7.64 -0.25 -10.97
N ILE A 42 -6.74 0.70 -10.87
CA ILE A 42 -5.46 0.75 -11.57
C ILE A 42 -4.41 -0.05 -10.80
N GLY A 43 -4.21 0.28 -9.50
CA GLY A 43 -3.34 -0.43 -8.59
C GLY A 43 -4.11 -1.13 -7.46
N ASP A 44 -3.40 -1.57 -6.44
CA ASP A 44 -4.00 -2.12 -5.22
C ASP A 44 -4.66 -1.03 -4.38
N ILE A 45 -4.12 0.19 -4.45
CA ILE A 45 -4.66 1.38 -3.79
C ILE A 45 -4.64 2.53 -4.78
N ASP A 46 -5.80 3.15 -4.99
CA ASP A 46 -5.96 4.28 -5.88
C ASP A 46 -6.45 5.50 -5.09
N ALA A 47 -5.89 6.67 -5.39
CA ALA A 47 -6.25 7.95 -4.74
C ALA A 47 -6.71 8.96 -5.79
N TRP A 48 -7.90 9.48 -5.59
CA TRP A 48 -8.65 10.29 -6.54
C TRP A 48 -8.94 11.70 -6.02
N GLU A 49 -8.93 12.66 -6.93
CA GLU A 49 -9.51 13.99 -6.75
C GLU A 49 -10.67 14.12 -7.75
N GLY A 50 -11.90 13.97 -7.26
CA GLY A 50 -13.06 13.85 -8.15
C GLY A 50 -12.96 12.59 -9.02
N ASP A 51 -12.94 12.76 -10.34
CA ASP A 51 -12.79 11.70 -11.35
C ASP A 51 -11.34 11.50 -11.84
N ARG A 52 -10.41 12.34 -11.35
CA ARG A 52 -9.00 12.30 -11.72
C ARG A 52 -8.21 11.40 -10.79
N LEU A 53 -7.56 10.37 -11.35
CA LEU A 53 -6.56 9.61 -10.61
C LEU A 53 -5.34 10.50 -10.35
N VAL A 54 -4.99 10.71 -9.08
CA VAL A 54 -3.83 11.52 -8.67
C VAL A 54 -2.64 10.62 -8.34
N MET A 55 -2.91 9.51 -7.65
CA MET A 55 -1.88 8.56 -7.22
C MET A 55 -2.44 7.14 -7.26
N SER A 56 -1.60 6.19 -7.55
CA SER A 56 -1.90 4.76 -7.44
C SER A 56 -0.70 4.02 -6.85
N ALA A 57 -0.94 2.97 -6.10
CA ALA A 57 0.10 2.12 -5.54
C ALA A 57 -0.17 0.65 -5.85
N GLU A 58 0.84 -0.02 -6.36
CA GLU A 58 0.93 -1.48 -6.46
C GLU A 58 1.76 -1.99 -5.28
N VAL A 59 1.24 -2.96 -4.53
CA VAL A 59 1.82 -3.39 -3.24
C VAL A 59 2.31 -4.84 -3.34
N LYS A 60 3.57 -5.07 -3.00
CA LYS A 60 4.20 -6.40 -2.96
C LYS A 60 4.74 -6.67 -1.56
N HIS A 61 4.31 -7.75 -0.93
CA HIS A 61 4.74 -8.16 0.41
C HIS A 61 5.99 -9.09 0.37
N PHE A 62 6.82 -8.91 -0.64
CA PHE A 62 8.05 -9.68 -0.85
C PHE A 62 9.14 -8.80 -1.49
N VAL A 63 10.35 -9.33 -1.59
CA VAL A 63 11.46 -8.68 -2.29
C VAL A 63 11.25 -8.81 -3.80
N VAL A 64 11.07 -7.69 -4.48
CA VAL A 64 10.84 -7.64 -5.94
C VAL A 64 12.15 -7.90 -6.67
N GLY A 65 12.14 -8.86 -7.59
CA GLY A 65 13.29 -9.27 -8.40
C GLY A 65 13.14 -8.93 -9.89
N ASP A 66 14.20 -9.19 -10.65
CA ASP A 66 14.22 -8.93 -12.11
C ASP A 66 13.05 -9.58 -12.86
N GLY A 67 12.65 -10.78 -12.45
CA GLY A 67 11.52 -11.51 -13.05
C GLY A 67 10.16 -10.85 -12.86
N ASP A 68 10.04 -9.95 -11.89
CA ASP A 68 8.78 -9.28 -11.56
C ASP A 68 8.58 -7.98 -12.35
N VAL A 69 9.65 -7.36 -12.86
CA VAL A 69 9.63 -6.03 -13.51
C VAL A 69 8.65 -5.98 -14.68
N ALA A 70 8.61 -7.02 -15.50
CA ALA A 70 7.70 -7.09 -16.64
C ALA A 70 6.22 -6.99 -16.24
N SER A 71 5.86 -7.44 -15.04
CA SER A 71 4.48 -7.36 -14.53
C SER A 71 4.01 -5.93 -14.29
N PHE A 72 4.91 -4.97 -14.10
CA PHE A 72 4.58 -3.57 -13.88
C PHE A 72 4.38 -2.76 -15.17
N THR A 73 4.71 -3.30 -16.34
CA THR A 73 4.64 -2.57 -17.62
C THR A 73 3.22 -2.06 -17.93
N HIS A 74 2.21 -2.91 -17.73
CA HIS A 74 0.82 -2.54 -17.96
C HIS A 74 0.33 -1.48 -16.96
N TYR A 75 0.70 -1.63 -15.71
CA TYR A 75 0.44 -0.65 -14.66
C TYR A 75 1.08 0.70 -14.98
N ALA A 76 2.36 0.72 -15.36
CA ALA A 76 3.08 1.92 -15.76
C ALA A 76 2.42 2.66 -16.94
N ALA A 77 1.93 1.91 -17.95
CA ALA A 77 1.20 2.49 -19.07
C ALA A 77 -0.07 3.23 -18.62
N HIS A 78 -0.86 2.63 -17.71
CA HIS A 78 -2.05 3.27 -17.14
C HIS A 78 -1.73 4.51 -16.32
N ILE A 79 -0.63 4.50 -15.56
CA ILE A 79 -0.16 5.65 -14.78
C ILE A 79 0.24 6.80 -15.72
N THR A 80 1.01 6.49 -16.75
CA THR A 80 1.46 7.49 -17.75
C THR A 80 0.28 8.10 -18.51
N GLU A 81 -0.66 7.29 -18.97
CA GLU A 81 -1.87 7.74 -19.67
C GLU A 81 -2.70 8.74 -18.85
N ARG A 82 -2.74 8.57 -17.54
CA ARG A 82 -3.50 9.41 -16.60
C ARG A 82 -2.71 10.55 -15.98
N ALA A 83 -1.41 10.66 -16.33
CA ALA A 83 -0.48 11.60 -15.70
C ALA A 83 -0.53 11.55 -14.15
N ALA A 84 -0.71 10.35 -13.59
CA ALA A 84 -0.79 10.10 -12.16
C ALA A 84 0.59 9.77 -11.58
N LEU A 85 0.71 9.86 -10.25
CA LEU A 85 1.86 9.37 -9.51
C LEU A 85 1.70 7.85 -9.30
N GLY A 86 2.59 7.06 -9.87
CA GLY A 86 2.60 5.61 -9.72
C GLY A 86 3.65 5.16 -8.71
N LEU A 87 3.24 4.38 -7.72
CA LEU A 87 4.11 3.81 -6.71
C LEU A 87 4.15 2.29 -6.84
N VAL A 88 5.34 1.70 -6.72
CA VAL A 88 5.52 0.28 -6.41
C VAL A 88 6.08 0.20 -5.00
N VAL A 89 5.28 -0.29 -4.06
CA VAL A 89 5.67 -0.43 -2.66
C VAL A 89 5.95 -1.89 -2.38
N ALA A 90 7.16 -2.21 -1.94
CA ALA A 90 7.59 -3.58 -1.71
C ALA A 90 8.33 -3.74 -0.38
N GLU A 91 8.48 -5.00 0.08
CA GLU A 91 9.34 -5.29 1.24
C GLU A 91 10.76 -4.77 0.98
N ASP A 92 11.30 -5.07 -0.19
CA ASP A 92 12.58 -4.54 -0.69
C ASP A 92 12.69 -4.79 -2.20
N PHE A 93 13.78 -4.36 -2.82
CA PHE A 93 14.10 -4.56 -4.23
C PHE A 93 15.49 -5.18 -4.37
N GLN A 94 15.62 -6.16 -5.27
CA GLN A 94 16.93 -6.68 -5.65
C GLN A 94 17.77 -5.61 -6.36
N HIS A 95 19.07 -5.83 -6.41
CA HIS A 95 20.01 -4.91 -7.05
C HIS A 95 19.56 -4.56 -8.50
N ARG A 96 19.55 -3.27 -8.83
CA ARG A 96 19.09 -2.65 -10.09
C ARG A 96 17.59 -2.72 -10.41
N VAL A 97 16.81 -3.51 -9.68
CA VAL A 97 15.36 -3.61 -9.94
C VAL A 97 14.65 -2.28 -9.67
N ARG A 98 15.09 -1.55 -8.64
CA ARG A 98 14.59 -0.19 -8.36
C ARG A 98 14.75 0.72 -9.57
N GLU A 99 15.95 0.76 -10.16
CA GLU A 99 16.26 1.58 -11.35
C GLU A 99 15.41 1.17 -12.56
N GLN A 100 15.17 -0.13 -12.74
CA GLN A 100 14.30 -0.63 -13.83
C GLN A 100 12.84 -0.19 -13.64
N ILE A 101 12.31 -0.21 -12.41
CA ILE A 101 10.96 0.27 -12.10
C ILE A 101 10.87 1.78 -12.32
N GLU A 102 11.87 2.53 -11.89
CA GLU A 102 11.94 3.99 -12.09
C GLU A 102 12.05 4.35 -13.58
N ALA A 103 12.72 3.55 -14.39
CA ALA A 103 12.77 3.68 -15.84
C ALA A 103 11.40 3.49 -16.53
N LEU A 104 10.46 2.80 -15.89
CA LEU A 104 9.06 2.71 -16.35
C LEU A 104 8.22 3.96 -15.98
N GLY A 105 8.80 4.95 -15.32
CA GLY A 105 8.09 6.14 -14.85
C GLY A 105 7.34 5.94 -13.50
N LEU A 106 7.69 4.90 -12.76
CA LEU A 106 7.12 4.59 -11.44
C LEU A 106 8.13 4.96 -10.33
N HIS A 107 7.65 5.12 -9.11
CA HIS A 107 8.49 5.31 -7.93
C HIS A 107 8.52 4.02 -7.11
N ALA A 108 9.73 3.51 -6.85
CA ALA A 108 9.94 2.33 -6.04
C ALA A 108 10.21 2.70 -4.58
N LEU A 109 9.35 2.25 -3.66
CA LEU A 109 9.46 2.50 -2.23
C LEU A 109 9.58 1.17 -1.47
N SER A 110 10.71 0.97 -0.80
CA SER A 110 10.89 -0.16 0.11
C SER A 110 10.27 0.12 1.48
N ARG A 111 10.18 -0.92 2.31
CA ARG A 111 9.78 -0.78 3.71
C ARG A 111 10.65 0.23 4.45
N ILE A 112 11.94 0.24 4.18
CA ILE A 112 12.88 1.19 4.81
C ILE A 112 12.61 2.63 4.36
N ASP A 113 12.30 2.86 3.09
CA ASP A 113 11.93 4.18 2.59
C ASP A 113 10.68 4.70 3.30
N LEU A 114 9.64 3.87 3.44
CA LEU A 114 8.43 4.25 4.17
C LEU A 114 8.71 4.56 5.63
N LEU A 115 9.53 3.75 6.32
CA LEU A 115 9.92 4.01 7.71
C LEU A 115 10.65 5.34 7.84
N ASN A 116 11.57 5.66 6.93
CA ASN A 116 12.29 6.93 6.93
C ASN A 116 11.34 8.13 6.77
N ILE A 117 10.37 8.04 5.87
CA ILE A 117 9.37 9.09 5.67
C ILE A 117 8.48 9.25 6.92
N VAL A 118 7.94 8.16 7.45
CA VAL A 118 7.06 8.16 8.62
C VAL A 118 7.77 8.66 9.88
N SER A 119 9.08 8.42 10.00
CA SER A 119 9.89 8.91 11.13
C SER A 119 9.94 10.44 11.21
N LEU A 120 9.70 11.14 10.10
CA LEU A 120 9.66 12.60 10.02
C LEU A 120 8.27 13.18 10.29
N TRP A 121 7.25 12.34 10.41
CA TRP A 121 5.88 12.79 10.69
C TRP A 121 5.70 13.13 12.17
N ASP A 122 4.84 14.10 12.45
CA ASP A 122 4.37 14.35 13.80
C ASP A 122 3.53 13.19 14.36
N PRO A 123 3.37 13.09 15.68
CA PRO A 123 2.66 11.98 16.32
C PRO A 123 1.19 11.85 15.90
N LEU A 124 0.52 12.98 15.57
CA LEU A 124 -0.89 12.95 15.15
C LEU A 124 -1.04 12.34 13.77
N LYS A 125 -0.13 12.67 12.83
CA LYS A 125 -0.10 12.08 11.49
C LYS A 125 0.24 10.58 11.56
N GLN A 126 1.19 10.17 12.40
CA GLN A 126 1.49 8.75 12.63
C GLN A 126 0.28 8.00 13.18
N ARG A 127 -0.44 8.58 14.15
CA ARG A 127 -1.68 7.99 14.69
C ARG A 127 -2.78 7.91 13.63
N ALA A 128 -2.93 8.91 12.78
CA ALA A 128 -3.90 8.87 11.67
C ALA A 128 -3.63 7.71 10.71
N ALA A 129 -2.36 7.41 10.40
CA ALA A 129 -1.99 6.25 9.58
C ALA A 129 -2.35 4.92 10.25
N LEU A 130 -2.09 4.78 11.56
CA LEU A 130 -2.46 3.59 12.34
C LEU A 130 -3.98 3.38 12.41
N ASN A 131 -4.74 4.45 12.63
CA ASN A 131 -6.20 4.38 12.64
C ASN A 131 -6.76 3.95 11.28
N ALA A 132 -6.22 4.48 10.18
CA ALA A 132 -6.62 4.10 8.84
C ALA A 132 -6.23 2.65 8.51
N PHE A 133 -5.05 2.20 8.92
CA PHE A 133 -4.62 0.81 8.83
C PHE A 133 -5.60 -0.13 9.56
N GLN A 134 -5.90 0.17 10.82
CA GLN A 134 -6.83 -0.62 11.64
C GLN A 134 -8.23 -0.67 11.02
N TRP A 135 -8.70 0.45 10.50
CA TRP A 135 -9.99 0.52 9.83
C TRP A 135 -10.08 -0.43 8.62
N VAL A 136 -9.03 -0.47 7.77
CA VAL A 136 -8.98 -1.39 6.61
C VAL A 136 -8.99 -2.84 7.06
N VAL A 137 -8.19 -3.20 8.06
CA VAL A 137 -8.12 -4.56 8.59
C VAL A 137 -9.47 -5.03 9.10
N VAL A 138 -10.15 -4.19 9.89
CA VAL A 138 -11.44 -4.54 10.52
C VAL A 138 -12.58 -4.55 9.50
N HIS A 139 -12.68 -3.54 8.64
CA HIS A 139 -13.87 -3.32 7.81
C HIS A 139 -13.75 -3.83 6.38
N LYS A 140 -12.55 -3.86 5.82
CA LYS A 140 -12.34 -4.30 4.44
C LYS A 140 -11.89 -5.74 4.33
N GLU A 141 -10.88 -6.14 5.08
CA GLU A 141 -10.33 -7.50 5.00
C GLU A 141 -11.23 -8.53 5.69
N GLN A 142 -11.86 -8.16 6.80
CA GLN A 142 -12.82 -8.99 7.56
C GLN A 142 -12.28 -10.39 7.88
N ASN A 143 -10.97 -10.51 8.07
CA ASN A 143 -10.30 -11.76 8.43
C ASN A 143 -10.08 -11.74 9.96
N SER A 144 -10.81 -12.59 10.70
CA SER A 144 -10.75 -12.63 12.17
C SER A 144 -9.33 -12.86 12.69
N GLY A 145 -8.59 -13.80 12.09
CA GLY A 145 -7.22 -14.08 12.52
C GLY A 145 -6.24 -12.92 12.25
N LEU A 146 -6.48 -12.09 11.23
CA LEU A 146 -5.70 -10.87 11.00
C LEU A 146 -6.10 -9.78 12.00
N ILE A 147 -7.40 -9.61 12.26
CA ILE A 147 -7.92 -8.64 13.25
C ILE A 147 -7.32 -8.92 14.63
N ASP A 148 -7.37 -10.17 15.08
CA ASP A 148 -6.85 -10.58 16.39
C ASP A 148 -5.35 -10.26 16.53
N ARG A 149 -4.54 -10.59 15.52
CA ARG A 149 -3.09 -10.31 15.53
C ARG A 149 -2.77 -8.81 15.50
N VAL A 150 -3.54 -8.04 14.73
CA VAL A 150 -3.37 -6.58 14.69
C VAL A 150 -3.75 -5.98 16.04
N GLN A 151 -4.82 -6.44 16.66
CA GLN A 151 -5.21 -5.98 17.99
C GLN A 151 -4.14 -6.32 19.04
N GLU A 152 -3.65 -7.55 19.04
CA GLU A 152 -2.56 -7.98 19.93
C GLU A 152 -1.30 -7.11 19.74
N PHE A 153 -0.92 -6.83 18.49
CA PHE A 153 0.21 -5.95 18.18
C PHE A 153 0.01 -4.53 18.71
N LEU A 154 -1.19 -3.96 18.52
CA LEU A 154 -1.51 -2.62 19.00
C LEU A 154 -1.49 -2.54 20.53
N ASP A 155 -2.00 -3.56 21.20
CA ASP A 155 -2.00 -3.66 22.67
C ASP A 155 -0.57 -3.75 23.21
N LEU A 156 0.28 -4.60 22.61
CA LEU A 156 1.68 -4.76 22.99
C LEU A 156 2.51 -3.47 22.76
N THR A 157 2.17 -2.67 21.78
CA THR A 157 2.88 -1.42 21.47
C THR A 157 2.30 -0.18 22.17
N GLY A 158 1.23 -0.36 22.96
CA GLY A 158 0.56 0.73 23.67
C GLY A 158 -0.35 1.61 22.81
N TYR A 159 -0.61 1.23 21.57
CA TYR A 159 -1.52 1.95 20.67
C TYR A 159 -2.97 1.45 20.73
N GLY A 160 -3.23 0.32 21.41
CA GLY A 160 -4.55 -0.31 21.54
C GLY A 160 -5.47 0.31 22.59
N SER A 161 -4.95 1.16 23.45
CA SER A 161 -5.70 1.82 24.53
C SER A 161 -5.84 3.32 24.25
N ALA A 162 -6.87 3.69 23.51
CA ALA A 162 -7.35 5.05 23.43
C ALA A 162 -8.86 5.09 23.48
#